data_2f7b0fe545a8df4ccd835ed3dad4ac57
#
_entry.id   2f7b0fe545a8df4ccd835ed3dad4ac57
#
_cell.length_a   1.000
_cell.length_b   1.000
_cell.length_c   1.000
_cell.angle_alpha   90.00
_cell.angle_beta   90.00
_cell.angle_gamma   90.00
#
_symmetry.space_group_name_H-M   'P 1'
#
loop_
_entity.id
_entity.type
_entity.pdbx_description
1 polymer ?
#
loop_
_entity_poly.entity_id
_entity_poly.type
_entity_poly.pdbx_seq_one_letter_code
_entity_poly.pdbx_strand_id
1 'polypeptide(L)'
;MRTKRKCICDTKKQLQQITGNPEPLSSTEINKIRLNLFTERNSDGTCNLILKGKDLFDKYKKRINDNDVRAIVLYITEHPKRITKLDLSYNEVTDAGFFKLLKKILIKGRSSVVNLNIMNNNLTDKSAANLAKYAKFIKLKYLRVNGNDIAGGGNDIGEFLLNNKSLVYFDIGETGQTLTSVAKIVEVLRNDCGGNDNLKVLDVSRVVPLFNRYSYETKWLAYHIEHLIAKNTTIIELHLQKNEFVGHDVEYIIRGLRFNDSLLYLDLGYNRIGDYGAELIGNYLKDSPGLILINLAGNGIKDTGARALSFGLPYSKIRALDMGNNKLTDDGILDILNSLKKFYYLRFLNLWGNEIGHRSCVVIERMLMSGALFQHTNTPLQSYRSKGNSYSIHSGSFTSCSEESWIPGAVQDIL
;
A
#
# COMPACT_ATOMS: atom_id res chain seq x y z
N MET A 1 34.68 6.84 30.94
CA MET A 1 34.78 7.90 29.91
C MET A 1 33.57 7.80 28.99
N ARG A 2 32.59 8.70 29.11
CA ARG A 2 31.37 8.75 28.26
C ARG A 2 31.67 9.64 27.07
N THR A 3 31.82 9.04 25.90
CA THR A 3 31.91 9.77 24.63
C THR A 3 30.51 10.31 24.26
N LYS A 4 30.37 11.62 24.31
CA LYS A 4 29.18 12.35 23.91
C LYS A 4 28.89 12.10 22.42
N ARG A 5 27.75 11.46 22.13
CA ARG A 5 27.20 11.37 20.76
C ARG A 5 26.82 12.78 20.32
N LYS A 6 27.49 13.32 19.29
CA LYS A 6 27.09 14.55 18.62
C LYS A 6 25.75 14.31 17.91
N CYS A 7 24.71 14.98 18.35
CA CYS A 7 23.38 14.91 17.79
C CYS A 7 23.30 15.74 16.49
N ILE A 8 22.48 15.31 15.53
CA ILE A 8 22.19 16.04 14.26
C ILE A 8 21.65 17.46 14.54
N CYS A 9 21.09 17.72 15.73
CA CYS A 9 20.75 19.07 16.21
C CYS A 9 21.93 20.04 16.20
N ASP A 10 23.14 19.56 16.43
CA ASP A 10 24.35 20.46 16.48
C ASP A 10 24.73 20.91 15.06
N THR A 11 24.43 20.08 14.04
CA THR A 11 24.68 20.45 12.64
C THR A 11 23.69 21.52 12.15
N LYS A 12 22.43 21.50 12.62
CA LYS A 12 21.46 22.56 12.33
C LYS A 12 21.84 23.89 12.97
N LYS A 13 22.35 23.86 14.22
CA LYS A 13 22.85 25.07 14.92
C LYS A 13 24.13 25.63 14.31
N GLN A 14 25.03 24.76 13.83
CA GLN A 14 26.25 25.20 13.14
C GLN A 14 25.95 25.79 11.76
N LEU A 15 24.97 25.29 11.04
CA LEU A 15 24.50 25.87 9.78
C LEU A 15 23.83 27.26 9.98
N GLN A 16 23.10 27.47 11.08
CA GLN A 16 22.52 28.76 11.42
C GLN A 16 23.54 29.81 11.83
N GLN A 17 24.72 29.40 12.35
CA GLN A 17 25.81 30.32 12.73
C GLN A 17 26.77 30.69 11.59
N ILE A 18 26.77 29.92 10.48
CA ILE A 18 27.63 30.15 9.33
C ILE A 18 26.92 30.99 8.23
N THR A 19 25.60 31.06 8.25
CA THR A 19 24.83 31.82 7.28
C THR A 19 24.12 32.98 7.97
N GLY A 20 24.78 34.12 8.00
CA GLY A 20 24.03 35.38 8.00
C GLY A 20 23.01 35.34 6.86
N ASN A 21 21.75 35.72 7.10
CA ASN A 21 20.59 35.71 6.23
C ASN A 21 20.75 34.82 4.98
N PRO A 22 20.01 33.73 4.84
CA PRO A 22 20.14 32.88 3.67
C PRO A 22 19.67 33.68 2.46
N GLU A 23 20.60 34.19 1.66
CA GLU A 23 20.28 34.54 0.28
C GLU A 23 19.56 33.36 -0.36
N PRO A 24 18.48 33.57 -1.12
CA PRO A 24 17.81 32.51 -1.84
C PRO A 24 18.86 31.83 -2.72
N LEU A 25 19.25 30.60 -2.36
CA LEU A 25 20.19 29.79 -3.14
C LEU A 25 19.71 29.69 -4.56
N SER A 26 20.30 30.48 -5.44
CA SER A 26 19.96 30.64 -6.86
C SER A 26 20.32 29.43 -7.73
N SER A 27 20.86 28.34 -7.16
CA SER A 27 21.10 27.12 -7.92
C SER A 27 19.91 26.19 -7.83
N THR A 28 19.25 25.99 -8.94
CA THR A 28 18.16 25.03 -9.15
C THR A 28 18.60 23.58 -9.03
N GLU A 29 19.89 23.30 -8.82
CA GLU A 29 20.43 21.95 -8.77
C GLU A 29 20.43 21.36 -7.35
N ILE A 30 20.10 20.07 -7.25
CA ILE A 30 20.22 19.30 -6.01
C ILE A 30 21.70 19.02 -5.76
N ASN A 31 22.21 19.51 -4.64
CA ASN A 31 23.57 19.29 -4.20
C ASN A 31 23.66 18.32 -3.01
N LYS A 32 24.87 17.88 -2.68
CA LYS A 32 25.17 16.95 -1.59
C LYS A 32 24.64 17.41 -0.22
N ILE A 33 24.66 18.71 0.05
CA ILE A 33 24.18 19.27 1.31
C ILE A 33 22.67 19.03 1.45
N ARG A 34 21.91 19.31 0.38
CA ARG A 34 20.46 19.04 0.36
C ARG A 34 20.16 17.56 0.49
N LEU A 35 20.88 16.67 -0.22
CA LEU A 35 20.69 15.22 -0.11
C LEU A 35 20.92 14.73 1.33
N ASN A 36 21.92 15.27 2.04
CA ASN A 36 22.12 14.95 3.45
C ASN A 36 20.93 15.35 4.35
N LEU A 37 20.23 16.45 4.03
CA LEU A 37 19.06 16.90 4.81
C LEU A 37 17.85 15.96 4.66
N PHE A 38 17.77 15.27 3.51
CA PHE A 38 16.70 14.32 3.20
C PHE A 38 17.10 12.86 3.45
N THR A 39 18.23 12.65 4.11
CA THR A 39 18.71 11.32 4.50
C THR A 39 18.37 11.05 5.96
N GLU A 40 17.47 10.12 6.18
CA GLU A 40 17.04 9.66 7.50
C GLU A 40 17.87 8.45 7.91
N ARG A 41 18.31 8.41 9.17
CA ARG A 41 19.10 7.32 9.72
C ARG A 41 18.24 6.35 10.51
N ASN A 42 18.27 5.09 10.12
CA ASN A 42 17.59 4.01 10.82
C ASN A 42 18.37 3.58 12.09
N SER A 43 17.69 2.85 12.97
CA SER A 43 18.27 2.32 14.21
C SER A 43 19.41 1.32 13.98
N ASP A 44 19.37 0.58 12.87
CA ASP A 44 20.39 -0.38 12.44
C ASP A 44 21.64 0.25 11.79
N GLY A 45 21.67 1.58 11.64
CA GLY A 45 22.74 2.32 11.00
C GLY A 45 22.63 2.47 9.50
N THR A 46 21.62 1.87 8.87
CA THR A 46 21.27 2.14 7.46
C THR A 46 20.59 3.50 7.32
N CYS A 47 20.36 3.93 6.10
CA CYS A 47 19.74 5.22 5.81
C CYS A 47 18.66 5.10 4.72
N ASN A 48 17.65 5.95 4.84
CA ASN A 48 16.62 6.16 3.85
C ASN A 48 16.85 7.53 3.20
N LEU A 49 16.94 7.59 1.89
CA LEU A 49 16.98 8.85 1.14
C LEU A 49 15.56 9.15 0.64
N ILE A 50 14.91 10.13 1.27
CA ILE A 50 13.51 10.47 1.03
C ILE A 50 13.41 11.80 0.29
N LEU A 51 13.14 11.75 -1.01
CA LEU A 51 13.09 12.91 -1.91
C LEU A 51 11.69 13.04 -2.54
N LYS A 52 10.65 13.06 -1.70
CA LYS A 52 9.27 13.20 -2.18
C LYS A 52 9.04 14.55 -2.84
N GLY A 53 8.51 14.53 -4.06
CA GLY A 53 8.30 15.75 -4.84
C GLY A 53 7.32 16.74 -4.21
N LYS A 54 6.33 16.26 -3.43
CA LYS A 54 5.44 17.11 -2.65
C LYS A 54 6.23 17.95 -1.64
N ASP A 55 7.02 17.32 -0.80
CA ASP A 55 7.82 17.98 0.24
C ASP A 55 8.89 18.93 -0.35
N LEU A 56 9.50 18.49 -1.46
CA LEU A 56 10.48 19.30 -2.19
C LEU A 56 9.84 20.53 -2.80
N PHE A 57 8.65 20.37 -3.39
CA PHE A 57 7.93 21.49 -3.99
C PHE A 57 7.44 22.48 -2.94
N ASP A 58 6.94 22.03 -1.80
CA ASP A 58 6.49 22.90 -0.73
C ASP A 58 7.64 23.74 -0.16
N LYS A 59 8.81 23.13 0.07
CA LYS A 59 9.97 23.77 0.67
C LYS A 59 10.82 24.56 -0.32
N TYR A 60 11.00 24.05 -1.55
CA TYR A 60 12.00 24.58 -2.50
C TYR A 60 11.41 24.95 -3.86
N LYS A 61 10.09 24.78 -4.06
CA LYS A 61 9.38 24.99 -5.34
C LYS A 61 9.99 24.22 -6.50
N LYS A 62 10.52 23.02 -6.21
CA LYS A 62 11.23 22.17 -7.18
C LYS A 62 10.83 20.70 -7.01
N ARG A 63 10.74 19.99 -8.12
CA ARG A 63 10.68 18.52 -8.20
C ARG A 63 11.95 17.97 -8.82
N ILE A 64 12.28 16.72 -8.50
CA ILE A 64 13.40 15.99 -9.09
C ILE A 64 13.11 15.69 -10.56
N ASN A 65 14.06 15.97 -11.43
CA ASN A 65 14.03 15.60 -12.84
C ASN A 65 15.29 14.81 -13.23
N ASP A 66 15.42 14.45 -14.50
CA ASP A 66 16.52 13.64 -15.01
C ASP A 66 17.92 14.25 -14.84
N ASN A 67 18.03 15.57 -14.73
CA ASN A 67 19.32 16.26 -14.48
C ASN A 67 19.78 16.04 -13.05
N ASP A 68 18.84 16.03 -12.09
CA ASP A 68 19.12 15.83 -10.68
C ASP A 68 19.53 14.38 -10.38
N VAL A 69 19.10 13.41 -11.19
CA VAL A 69 19.40 11.98 -11.02
C VAL A 69 20.91 11.73 -10.98
N ARG A 70 21.73 12.53 -11.70
CA ARG A 70 23.19 12.39 -11.66
C ARG A 70 23.74 12.63 -10.24
N ALA A 71 23.29 13.69 -9.58
CA ALA A 71 23.72 14.02 -8.22
C ALA A 71 23.29 12.94 -7.23
N ILE A 72 22.06 12.41 -7.37
CA ILE A 72 21.53 11.32 -6.53
C ILE A 72 22.38 10.05 -6.72
N VAL A 73 22.69 9.68 -7.95
CA VAL A 73 23.55 8.52 -8.26
C VAL A 73 24.92 8.66 -7.62
N LEU A 74 25.56 9.82 -7.76
CA LEU A 74 26.87 10.09 -7.15
C LEU A 74 26.79 9.97 -5.62
N TYR A 75 25.79 10.59 -5.01
CA TYR A 75 25.58 10.53 -3.56
C TYR A 75 25.42 9.09 -3.05
N ILE A 76 24.59 8.27 -3.71
CA ILE A 76 24.38 6.87 -3.32
C ILE A 76 25.66 6.06 -3.54
N THR A 77 26.42 6.30 -4.61
CA THR A 77 27.66 5.56 -4.90
C THR A 77 28.82 5.94 -3.97
N GLU A 78 28.80 7.12 -3.39
CA GLU A 78 29.73 7.52 -2.31
C GLU A 78 29.37 6.83 -0.95
N HIS A 79 28.12 6.42 -0.76
CA HIS A 79 27.61 5.78 0.46
C HIS A 79 27.01 4.39 0.18
N PRO A 80 27.70 3.47 -0.52
CA PRO A 80 27.10 2.31 -1.16
C PRO A 80 26.49 1.29 -0.19
N LYS A 81 26.94 1.25 1.06
CA LYS A 81 26.46 0.29 2.06
C LYS A 81 25.48 0.88 3.08
N ARG A 82 25.07 2.13 2.91
CA ARG A 82 24.23 2.81 3.89
C ARG A 82 22.82 3.07 3.42
N ILE A 83 22.64 3.42 2.14
CA ILE A 83 21.31 3.80 1.64
C ILE A 83 20.60 2.54 1.16
N THR A 84 19.55 2.16 1.89
CA THR A 84 18.73 0.96 1.60
C THR A 84 17.39 1.28 0.98
N LYS A 85 16.84 2.47 1.25
CA LYS A 85 15.60 2.97 0.66
C LYS A 85 15.86 4.26 -0.11
N LEU A 86 15.32 4.32 -1.33
CA LEU A 86 15.26 5.50 -2.17
C LEU A 86 13.81 5.82 -2.49
N ASP A 87 13.33 6.97 -2.05
CA ASP A 87 11.99 7.46 -2.36
C ASP A 87 12.09 8.70 -3.26
N LEU A 88 11.59 8.56 -4.48
CA LEU A 88 11.51 9.57 -5.53
C LEU A 88 10.06 9.84 -5.95
N SER A 89 9.09 9.54 -5.08
CA SER A 89 7.68 9.70 -5.40
C SER A 89 7.29 11.15 -5.70
N TYR A 90 6.27 11.34 -6.57
CA TYR A 90 5.71 12.63 -6.95
C TYR A 90 6.70 13.62 -7.59
N ASN A 91 7.62 13.10 -8.39
CA ASN A 91 8.63 13.88 -9.10
C ASN A 91 8.39 13.89 -10.62
N GLU A 92 9.37 14.33 -11.38
CA GLU A 92 9.33 14.49 -12.84
C GLU A 92 10.40 13.65 -13.53
N VAL A 93 10.74 12.49 -12.94
CA VAL A 93 11.73 11.56 -13.50
C VAL A 93 11.11 10.84 -14.69
N THR A 94 11.80 10.87 -15.84
CA THR A 94 11.40 10.17 -17.05
C THR A 94 12.11 8.82 -17.20
N ASP A 95 11.82 8.08 -18.28
CA ASP A 95 12.50 6.84 -18.63
C ASP A 95 14.02 7.00 -18.70
N ALA A 96 14.51 8.16 -19.15
CA ALA A 96 15.94 8.42 -19.25
C ALA A 96 16.62 8.54 -17.88
N GLY A 97 15.98 9.24 -16.94
CA GLY A 97 16.42 9.33 -15.54
C GLY A 97 16.35 7.99 -14.83
N PHE A 98 15.23 7.29 -14.99
CA PHE A 98 15.06 5.95 -14.42
C PHE A 98 16.10 4.95 -14.96
N PHE A 99 16.39 4.95 -16.25
CA PHE A 99 17.43 4.09 -16.84
C PHE A 99 18.82 4.38 -16.26
N LYS A 100 19.15 5.66 -16.01
CA LYS A 100 20.42 6.03 -15.35
C LYS A 100 20.49 5.45 -13.92
N LEU A 101 19.39 5.56 -13.14
CA LEU A 101 19.28 4.98 -11.79
C LEU A 101 19.47 3.46 -11.86
N LEU A 102 18.70 2.78 -12.71
CA LEU A 102 18.73 1.34 -12.90
C LEU A 102 20.15 0.86 -13.24
N LYS A 103 20.78 1.45 -14.24
CA LYS A 103 22.10 1.04 -14.72
C LYS A 103 23.21 1.27 -13.70
N LYS A 104 23.19 2.40 -13.00
CA LYS A 104 24.29 2.82 -12.12
C LYS A 104 24.16 2.30 -10.69
N ILE A 105 22.94 2.16 -10.20
CA ILE A 105 22.64 1.80 -8.79
C ILE A 105 22.23 0.33 -8.70
N LEU A 106 21.25 -0.10 -9.51
CA LEU A 106 20.61 -1.41 -9.32
C LEU A 106 21.34 -2.55 -10.06
N ILE A 107 21.92 -2.31 -11.26
CA ILE A 107 22.58 -3.35 -12.04
C ILE A 107 24.05 -3.50 -11.66
N LYS A 108 24.81 -2.41 -11.54
CA LYS A 108 26.25 -2.46 -11.24
C LYS A 108 26.61 -2.95 -9.83
N GLY A 109 25.62 -3.27 -9.01
CA GLY A 109 25.73 -4.04 -7.77
C GLY A 109 26.55 -3.42 -6.63
N ARG A 110 26.84 -2.11 -6.68
CA ARG A 110 27.62 -1.42 -5.63
C ARG A 110 26.76 -0.70 -4.61
N SER A 111 25.43 -0.70 -4.75
CA SER A 111 24.54 -0.04 -3.78
C SER A 111 23.75 -1.06 -2.97
N SER A 112 23.37 -0.66 -1.76
CA SER A 112 22.52 -1.45 -0.87
C SER A 112 21.03 -1.13 -1.03
N VAL A 113 20.66 -0.38 -2.07
CA VAL A 113 19.25 -0.01 -2.31
C VAL A 113 18.46 -1.27 -2.65
N VAL A 114 17.55 -1.62 -1.75
CA VAL A 114 16.62 -2.75 -1.89
C VAL A 114 15.16 -2.30 -1.94
N ASN A 115 14.89 -1.03 -1.61
CA ASN A 115 13.56 -0.43 -1.64
C ASN A 115 13.59 0.81 -2.54
N LEU A 116 12.83 0.77 -3.64
CA LEU A 116 12.69 1.88 -4.57
C LEU A 116 11.21 2.26 -4.70
N ASN A 117 10.92 3.50 -4.37
CA ASN A 117 9.64 4.14 -4.62
C ASN A 117 9.81 5.21 -5.70
N ILE A 118 9.20 5.02 -6.86
CA ILE A 118 9.20 5.95 -7.99
C ILE A 118 7.78 6.21 -8.50
N MET A 119 6.80 6.08 -7.61
CA MET A 119 5.40 6.34 -7.92
C MET A 119 5.17 7.78 -8.37
N ASN A 120 4.12 7.99 -9.16
CA ASN A 120 3.72 9.31 -9.64
C ASN A 120 4.90 10.12 -10.24
N ASN A 121 5.52 9.54 -11.25
CA ASN A 121 6.55 10.15 -12.10
C ASN A 121 6.11 10.10 -13.57
N ASN A 122 7.03 10.28 -14.50
CA ASN A 122 6.77 10.28 -15.95
C ASN A 122 7.38 9.05 -16.64
N LEU A 123 7.25 7.87 -16.00
CA LEU A 123 7.70 6.61 -16.60
C LEU A 123 6.67 6.11 -17.61
N THR A 124 7.17 5.49 -18.69
CA THR A 124 6.36 4.86 -19.74
C THR A 124 6.70 3.36 -19.89
N ASP A 125 6.12 2.71 -20.89
CA ASP A 125 6.42 1.34 -21.30
C ASP A 125 7.92 1.06 -21.51
N LYS A 126 8.70 2.07 -21.91
CA LYS A 126 10.17 1.96 -22.02
C LYS A 126 10.84 1.62 -20.71
N SER A 127 10.30 2.10 -19.59
CA SER A 127 10.79 1.73 -18.26
C SER A 127 10.47 0.28 -17.93
N ALA A 128 9.29 -0.23 -18.30
CA ALA A 128 8.94 -1.64 -18.15
C ALA A 128 9.88 -2.54 -18.98
N ALA A 129 10.13 -2.19 -20.23
CA ALA A 129 11.07 -2.91 -21.09
C ALA A 129 12.51 -2.96 -20.50
N ASN A 130 12.95 -1.86 -19.87
CA ASN A 130 14.23 -1.86 -19.17
C ASN A 130 14.22 -2.75 -17.93
N LEU A 131 13.13 -2.78 -17.16
CA LEU A 131 12.98 -3.69 -16.02
C LEU A 131 13.04 -5.15 -16.47
N ALA A 132 12.33 -5.53 -17.53
CA ALA A 132 12.34 -6.87 -18.11
C ALA A 132 13.77 -7.27 -18.55
N LYS A 133 14.40 -6.41 -19.37
CA LYS A 133 15.75 -6.65 -19.90
C LYS A 133 16.79 -6.93 -18.83
N TYR A 134 16.69 -6.28 -17.69
CA TYR A 134 17.68 -6.38 -16.62
C TYR A 134 17.16 -7.11 -15.36
N ALA A 135 16.03 -7.79 -15.46
CA ALA A 135 15.34 -8.44 -14.35
C ALA A 135 16.26 -9.26 -13.44
N LYS A 136 17.12 -10.10 -14.02
CA LYS A 136 18.04 -11.00 -13.29
C LYS A 136 19.12 -10.27 -12.48
N PHE A 137 19.43 -9.03 -12.84
CA PHE A 137 20.46 -8.22 -12.18
C PHE A 137 19.90 -7.30 -11.09
N ILE A 138 18.60 -7.01 -11.12
CA ILE A 138 17.93 -6.14 -10.17
C ILE A 138 17.71 -6.93 -8.86
N LYS A 139 18.23 -6.38 -7.74
CA LYS A 139 18.16 -7.00 -6.41
C LYS A 139 17.18 -6.27 -5.47
N LEU A 140 16.22 -5.54 -6.04
CA LEU A 140 15.17 -4.91 -5.24
C LEU A 140 14.30 -5.96 -4.55
N LYS A 141 13.92 -5.68 -3.31
CA LYS A 141 12.89 -6.38 -2.57
C LYS A 141 11.53 -5.68 -2.67
N TYR A 142 11.57 -4.34 -2.74
CA TYR A 142 10.37 -3.49 -2.77
C TYR A 142 10.47 -2.54 -3.95
N LEU A 143 9.45 -2.57 -4.81
CA LEU A 143 9.36 -1.68 -5.97
C LEU A 143 7.94 -1.11 -6.06
N ARG A 144 7.83 0.23 -6.10
CA ARG A 144 6.61 0.96 -6.36
C ARG A 144 6.76 1.78 -7.64
N VAL A 145 5.92 1.49 -8.62
CA VAL A 145 5.86 2.24 -9.90
C VAL A 145 4.45 2.78 -10.18
N ASN A 146 3.55 2.66 -9.20
CA ASN A 146 2.16 3.10 -9.35
C ASN A 146 2.04 4.57 -9.75
N GLY A 147 0.94 4.92 -10.43
CA GLY A 147 0.70 6.27 -10.92
C GLY A 147 1.63 6.73 -12.05
N ASN A 148 2.31 5.82 -12.74
CA ASN A 148 3.05 6.09 -13.97
C ASN A 148 2.28 5.53 -15.18
N ASP A 149 2.42 6.13 -16.35
CA ASP A 149 1.76 5.67 -17.58
C ASP A 149 2.55 4.54 -18.27
N ILE A 150 2.40 3.32 -17.75
CA ILE A 150 3.10 2.12 -18.25
C ILE A 150 2.13 1.21 -19.01
N ALA A 151 1.08 1.76 -19.61
CA ALA A 151 -0.03 1.02 -20.21
C ALA A 151 0.42 -0.03 -21.25
N GLY A 152 1.40 0.30 -22.10
CA GLY A 152 1.95 -0.61 -23.13
C GLY A 152 2.90 -1.68 -22.60
N GLY A 153 3.35 -1.57 -21.35
CA GLY A 153 4.43 -2.40 -20.79
C GLY A 153 3.99 -3.71 -20.11
N GLY A 154 2.74 -4.16 -20.28
CA GLY A 154 2.24 -5.31 -19.53
C GLY A 154 2.97 -6.64 -19.79
N ASN A 155 3.38 -6.91 -21.03
CA ASN A 155 4.21 -8.07 -21.34
C ASN A 155 5.58 -7.99 -20.68
N ASP A 156 6.20 -6.80 -20.72
CA ASP A 156 7.49 -6.55 -20.09
C ASP A 156 7.44 -6.68 -18.58
N ILE A 157 6.34 -6.19 -17.94
CA ILE A 157 6.11 -6.39 -16.50
C ILE A 157 6.00 -7.88 -16.19
N GLY A 158 5.26 -8.66 -16.99
CA GLY A 158 5.19 -10.11 -16.85
C GLY A 158 6.56 -10.76 -16.97
N GLU A 159 7.35 -10.40 -17.98
CA GLU A 159 8.71 -10.90 -18.17
C GLU A 159 9.65 -10.51 -17.02
N PHE A 160 9.53 -9.28 -16.52
CA PHE A 160 10.27 -8.84 -15.34
C PHE A 160 9.96 -9.71 -14.14
N LEU A 161 8.67 -9.94 -13.82
CA LEU A 161 8.25 -10.77 -12.70
C LEU A 161 8.72 -12.22 -12.84
N LEU A 162 8.65 -12.80 -14.04
CA LEU A 162 9.10 -14.16 -14.31
C LEU A 162 10.59 -14.35 -14.03
N ASN A 163 11.40 -13.38 -14.46
CA ASN A 163 12.87 -13.46 -14.41
C ASN A 163 13.48 -12.87 -13.13
N ASN A 164 12.76 -12.06 -12.36
CA ASN A 164 13.26 -11.48 -11.11
C ASN A 164 12.95 -12.40 -9.92
N LYS A 165 13.99 -12.81 -9.20
CA LYS A 165 13.90 -13.71 -8.06
C LYS A 165 14.17 -13.02 -6.71
N SER A 166 14.16 -11.68 -6.67
CA SER A 166 14.44 -10.92 -5.44
C SER A 166 13.24 -10.11 -4.93
N LEU A 167 12.28 -9.81 -5.83
CA LEU A 167 11.16 -8.93 -5.51
C LEU A 167 10.17 -9.63 -4.61
N VAL A 168 9.84 -8.98 -3.48
CA VAL A 168 8.88 -9.44 -2.47
C VAL A 168 7.61 -8.61 -2.50
N TYR A 169 7.74 -7.32 -2.78
CA TYR A 169 6.64 -6.37 -2.86
C TYR A 169 6.66 -5.64 -4.20
N PHE A 170 5.51 -5.63 -4.88
CA PHE A 170 5.34 -4.93 -6.15
C PHE A 170 4.03 -4.18 -6.21
N ASP A 171 4.11 -2.89 -6.48
CA ASP A 171 2.96 -2.00 -6.64
C ASP A 171 2.95 -1.41 -8.04
N ILE A 172 1.95 -1.82 -8.82
CA ILE A 172 1.66 -1.37 -10.20
C ILE A 172 0.27 -0.73 -10.31
N GLY A 173 -0.30 -0.31 -9.20
CA GLY A 173 -1.58 0.39 -9.19
C GLY A 173 -1.54 1.65 -10.07
N GLU A 174 -2.67 2.04 -10.60
CA GLU A 174 -2.81 3.28 -11.40
C GLU A 174 -1.81 3.40 -12.58
N THR A 175 -1.37 2.27 -13.17
CA THR A 175 -0.42 2.27 -14.30
C THR A 175 -1.06 2.13 -15.67
N GLY A 176 -2.38 2.18 -15.73
CA GLY A 176 -3.13 2.20 -16.97
C GLY A 176 -3.09 0.89 -17.75
N GLN A 177 -2.95 -0.25 -17.09
CA GLN A 177 -2.84 -1.55 -17.74
C GLN A 177 -4.11 -1.94 -18.50
N THR A 178 -3.96 -2.66 -19.61
CA THR A 178 -5.06 -3.30 -20.30
C THR A 178 -5.42 -4.64 -19.63
N LEU A 179 -6.61 -5.17 -19.89
CA LEU A 179 -6.98 -6.51 -19.41
C LEU A 179 -6.02 -7.59 -19.91
N THR A 180 -5.53 -7.48 -21.15
CA THR A 180 -4.50 -8.37 -21.71
C THR A 180 -3.19 -8.31 -20.93
N SER A 181 -2.77 -7.11 -20.55
CA SER A 181 -1.59 -6.92 -19.68
C SER A 181 -1.77 -7.58 -18.32
N VAL A 182 -2.93 -7.39 -17.70
CA VAL A 182 -3.24 -8.02 -16.40
C VAL A 182 -3.28 -9.54 -16.53
N ALA A 183 -3.89 -10.08 -17.58
CA ALA A 183 -3.92 -11.52 -17.85
C ALA A 183 -2.49 -12.10 -17.94
N LYS A 184 -1.57 -11.40 -18.61
CA LYS A 184 -0.17 -11.82 -18.71
C LYS A 184 0.55 -11.77 -17.37
N ILE A 185 0.33 -10.74 -16.56
CA ILE A 185 0.88 -10.62 -15.21
C ILE A 185 0.36 -11.77 -14.33
N VAL A 186 -0.93 -12.07 -14.39
CA VAL A 186 -1.53 -13.19 -13.66
C VAL A 186 -0.93 -14.52 -14.08
N GLU A 187 -0.76 -14.75 -15.37
CA GLU A 187 -0.17 -15.99 -15.91
C GLU A 187 1.21 -16.27 -15.30
N VAL A 188 2.08 -15.27 -15.26
CA VAL A 188 3.45 -15.44 -14.73
C VAL A 188 3.53 -15.51 -13.21
N LEU A 189 2.46 -15.16 -12.51
CA LEU A 189 2.37 -15.28 -11.05
C LEU A 189 1.74 -16.61 -10.61
N ARG A 190 1.24 -17.42 -11.52
CA ARG A 190 0.68 -18.74 -11.22
C ARG A 190 1.77 -19.76 -10.94
N ASN A 191 1.71 -20.45 -9.81
CA ASN A 191 2.71 -21.45 -9.44
C ASN A 191 2.56 -22.76 -10.21
N ASP A 192 1.35 -23.08 -10.69
CA ASP A 192 1.09 -24.30 -11.49
C ASP A 192 1.75 -24.25 -12.89
N CYS A 193 2.18 -23.07 -13.35
CA CYS A 193 2.91 -22.88 -14.61
C CYS A 193 4.41 -22.61 -14.42
N GLY A 194 4.97 -22.82 -13.23
CA GLY A 194 6.38 -22.52 -12.94
C GLY A 194 6.70 -21.02 -12.89
N GLY A 195 5.72 -20.23 -12.47
CA GLY A 195 5.81 -18.77 -12.41
C GLY A 195 6.69 -18.22 -11.28
N ASN A 196 6.44 -16.98 -10.88
CA ASN A 196 7.17 -16.32 -9.80
C ASN A 196 6.73 -16.87 -8.44
N ASP A 197 7.69 -17.33 -7.66
CA ASP A 197 7.52 -17.92 -6.33
C ASP A 197 8.07 -17.05 -5.18
N ASN A 198 8.49 -15.84 -5.47
CA ASN A 198 9.11 -14.94 -4.49
C ASN A 198 8.20 -13.81 -4.04
N LEU A 199 7.28 -13.37 -4.91
CA LEU A 199 6.40 -12.23 -4.62
C LEU A 199 5.43 -12.59 -3.50
N LYS A 200 5.39 -11.74 -2.46
CA LYS A 200 4.51 -11.88 -1.30
C LYS A 200 3.39 -10.86 -1.27
N VAL A 201 3.65 -9.67 -1.79
CA VAL A 201 2.68 -8.57 -1.81
C VAL A 201 2.53 -8.05 -3.22
N LEU A 202 1.30 -8.03 -3.70
CA LEU A 202 0.95 -7.47 -5.00
C LEU A 202 -0.12 -6.40 -4.83
N ASP A 203 0.17 -5.21 -5.35
CA ASP A 203 -0.82 -4.14 -5.46
C ASP A 203 -1.15 -3.88 -6.93
N VAL A 204 -2.39 -4.17 -7.29
CA VAL A 204 -3.01 -3.89 -8.60
C VAL A 204 -4.25 -3.01 -8.43
N SER A 205 -4.21 -2.12 -7.45
CA SER A 205 -5.28 -1.17 -7.20
C SER A 205 -5.42 -0.21 -8.37
N ARG A 206 -6.68 0.00 -8.84
CA ARG A 206 -6.99 0.88 -9.98
C ARG A 206 -6.08 0.63 -11.19
N VAL A 207 -5.78 -0.63 -11.45
CA VAL A 207 -4.80 -1.02 -12.46
C VAL A 207 -5.26 -0.72 -13.89
N VAL A 208 -6.58 -0.74 -14.16
CA VAL A 208 -7.17 -0.42 -15.45
C VAL A 208 -7.62 1.05 -15.49
N PRO A 209 -7.32 1.79 -16.57
CA PRO A 209 -7.64 3.22 -16.66
C PRO A 209 -9.14 3.47 -16.80
N LEU A 210 -9.63 4.50 -16.12
CA LEU A 210 -11.03 4.93 -16.13
C LEU A 210 -11.52 5.47 -17.50
N PHE A 211 -10.60 5.86 -18.38
CA PHE A 211 -10.95 6.54 -19.63
C PHE A 211 -11.58 5.65 -20.68
N ASN A 212 -11.48 4.34 -20.55
CA ASN A 212 -12.02 3.38 -21.51
C ASN A 212 -13.27 2.67 -20.97
N ARG A 213 -14.19 3.44 -20.39
CA ARG A 213 -15.41 2.92 -19.74
C ARG A 213 -16.29 2.02 -20.65
N TYR A 214 -16.18 2.16 -21.94
CA TYR A 214 -16.99 1.37 -22.91
C TYR A 214 -16.47 -0.04 -23.15
N SER A 215 -15.21 -0.34 -22.78
CA SER A 215 -14.60 -1.66 -22.98
C SER A 215 -14.17 -2.36 -21.67
N TYR A 216 -14.35 -1.69 -20.53
CA TYR A 216 -13.94 -2.24 -19.24
C TYR A 216 -15.13 -2.91 -18.54
N GLU A 217 -15.14 -4.22 -18.57
CA GLU A 217 -16.02 -5.05 -17.74
C GLU A 217 -15.22 -5.56 -16.53
N THR A 218 -15.60 -5.15 -15.33
CA THR A 218 -14.96 -5.57 -14.05
C THR A 218 -14.92 -7.08 -13.90
N LYS A 219 -15.91 -7.76 -14.45
CA LYS A 219 -16.01 -9.23 -14.51
C LYS A 219 -14.77 -9.90 -15.10
N TRP A 220 -14.19 -9.35 -16.17
CA TRP A 220 -12.98 -9.93 -16.79
C TRP A 220 -11.76 -9.79 -15.86
N LEU A 221 -11.62 -8.65 -15.20
CA LEU A 221 -10.58 -8.49 -14.20
C LEU A 221 -10.80 -9.44 -13.02
N ALA A 222 -12.03 -9.54 -12.51
CA ALA A 222 -12.37 -10.46 -11.42
C ALA A 222 -12.08 -11.92 -11.78
N TYR A 223 -12.34 -12.33 -13.01
CA TYR A 223 -12.00 -13.66 -13.52
C TYR A 223 -10.48 -13.93 -13.51
N HIS A 224 -9.66 -12.98 -13.94
CA HIS A 224 -8.21 -13.14 -13.86
C HIS A 224 -7.70 -13.16 -12.40
N ILE A 225 -8.29 -12.35 -11.52
CA ILE A 225 -7.98 -12.36 -10.09
C ILE A 225 -8.38 -13.69 -9.44
N GLU A 226 -9.52 -14.29 -9.80
CA GLU A 226 -9.91 -15.64 -9.39
C GLU A 226 -8.79 -16.64 -9.69
N HIS A 227 -8.28 -16.63 -10.93
CA HIS A 227 -7.21 -17.54 -11.37
C HIS A 227 -5.89 -17.27 -10.65
N LEU A 228 -5.55 -16.01 -10.42
CA LEU A 228 -4.39 -15.65 -9.62
C LEU A 228 -4.50 -16.24 -8.22
N ILE A 229 -5.59 -15.95 -7.53
CA ILE A 229 -5.80 -16.40 -6.14
C ILE A 229 -5.80 -17.94 -6.07
N ALA A 230 -6.55 -18.61 -6.96
CA ALA A 230 -6.69 -20.06 -6.93
C ALA A 230 -5.38 -20.82 -7.22
N LYS A 231 -4.44 -20.21 -7.97
CA LYS A 231 -3.23 -20.89 -8.49
C LYS A 231 -1.93 -20.35 -7.94
N ASN A 232 -1.97 -19.29 -7.14
CA ASN A 232 -0.80 -18.74 -6.47
C ASN A 232 -0.79 -19.17 -5.01
N THR A 233 0.35 -19.67 -4.55
CA THR A 233 0.57 -20.16 -3.17
C THR A 233 1.61 -19.32 -2.41
N THR A 234 2.05 -18.20 -2.96
CA THR A 234 3.14 -17.39 -2.40
C THR A 234 2.71 -16.00 -1.98
N ILE A 235 1.70 -15.43 -2.64
CA ILE A 235 1.16 -14.12 -2.29
C ILE A 235 0.39 -14.24 -0.98
N ILE A 236 0.74 -13.40 -0.02
CA ILE A 236 0.10 -13.30 1.29
C ILE A 236 -0.74 -12.02 1.43
N GLU A 237 -0.46 -11.00 0.63
CA GLU A 237 -1.19 -9.73 0.61
C GLU A 237 -1.55 -9.36 -0.83
N LEU A 238 -2.83 -9.09 -1.07
CA LEU A 238 -3.35 -8.69 -2.38
C LEU A 238 -4.21 -7.45 -2.25
N HIS A 239 -3.78 -6.37 -2.91
CA HIS A 239 -4.48 -5.09 -2.92
C HIS A 239 -5.22 -4.91 -4.24
N LEU A 240 -6.54 -4.70 -4.15
CA LEU A 240 -7.50 -4.59 -5.25
C LEU A 240 -8.38 -3.34 -5.13
N GLN A 241 -7.89 -2.29 -4.49
CA GLN A 241 -8.67 -1.07 -4.27
C GLN A 241 -9.04 -0.38 -5.58
N LYS A 242 -10.19 0.32 -5.57
CA LYS A 242 -10.59 1.23 -6.66
C LYS A 242 -10.64 0.58 -8.06
N ASN A 243 -10.88 -0.72 -8.14
CA ASN A 243 -11.03 -1.45 -9.40
C ASN A 243 -12.50 -1.49 -9.89
N GLU A 244 -13.39 -0.74 -9.23
CA GLU A 244 -14.82 -0.64 -9.54
C GLU A 244 -15.58 -1.97 -9.44
N PHE A 245 -15.06 -2.97 -8.75
CA PHE A 245 -15.73 -4.24 -8.54
C PHE A 245 -17.11 -4.06 -7.92
N VAL A 246 -18.08 -4.80 -8.46
CA VAL A 246 -19.45 -4.88 -7.94
C VAL A 246 -19.67 -6.20 -7.20
N GLY A 247 -20.84 -6.35 -6.56
CA GLY A 247 -21.13 -7.56 -5.75
C GLY A 247 -20.96 -8.88 -6.51
N HIS A 248 -21.34 -8.94 -7.79
CA HIS A 248 -21.16 -10.14 -8.62
C HIS A 248 -19.69 -10.47 -8.96
N ASP A 249 -18.79 -9.46 -8.93
CA ASP A 249 -17.37 -9.71 -9.12
C ASP A 249 -16.76 -10.43 -7.92
N VAL A 250 -17.34 -10.21 -6.73
CA VAL A 250 -16.90 -10.89 -5.49
C VAL A 250 -17.12 -12.41 -5.57
N GLU A 251 -18.10 -12.88 -6.37
CA GLU A 251 -18.29 -14.32 -6.58
C GLU A 251 -17.04 -14.99 -7.16
N TYR A 252 -16.39 -14.34 -8.14
CA TYR A 252 -15.13 -14.80 -8.72
C TYR A 252 -14.01 -14.82 -7.68
N ILE A 253 -13.87 -13.74 -6.93
CA ILE A 253 -12.84 -13.64 -5.87
C ILE A 253 -13.03 -14.73 -4.82
N ILE A 254 -14.25 -14.96 -4.33
CA ILE A 254 -14.56 -16.02 -3.37
C ILE A 254 -14.29 -17.41 -3.93
N ARG A 255 -14.59 -17.66 -5.21
CA ARG A 255 -14.25 -18.95 -5.84
C ARG A 255 -12.73 -19.19 -5.81
N GLY A 256 -11.93 -18.17 -6.13
CA GLY A 256 -10.48 -18.27 -6.03
C GLY A 256 -10.02 -18.53 -4.60
N LEU A 257 -10.56 -17.80 -3.64
CA LEU A 257 -10.19 -17.89 -2.21
C LEU A 257 -10.48 -19.29 -1.61
N ARG A 258 -11.49 -20.01 -2.09
CA ARG A 258 -11.78 -21.38 -1.62
C ARG A 258 -10.69 -22.40 -1.95
N PHE A 259 -9.83 -22.10 -2.90
CA PHE A 259 -8.69 -22.92 -3.28
C PHE A 259 -7.35 -22.33 -2.82
N ASN A 260 -7.37 -21.29 -1.98
CA ASN A 260 -6.17 -20.58 -1.54
C ASN A 260 -6.01 -20.61 -0.03
N ASP A 261 -4.88 -21.11 0.43
CA ASP A 261 -4.51 -21.16 1.84
C ASP A 261 -3.39 -20.19 2.22
N SER A 262 -2.83 -19.46 1.23
CA SER A 262 -1.68 -18.58 1.45
C SER A 262 -2.06 -17.13 1.74
N LEU A 263 -3.21 -16.65 1.21
CA LEU A 263 -3.61 -15.25 1.32
C LEU A 263 -4.10 -14.94 2.73
N LEU A 264 -3.42 -14.00 3.38
CA LEU A 264 -3.73 -13.55 4.74
C LEU A 264 -4.40 -12.18 4.74
N TYR A 265 -4.10 -11.33 3.76
CA TYR A 265 -4.69 -10.01 3.61
C TYR A 265 -5.31 -9.81 2.24
N LEU A 266 -6.58 -9.43 2.22
CA LEU A 266 -7.32 -9.03 1.04
C LEU A 266 -7.84 -7.60 1.19
N ASP A 267 -7.45 -6.73 0.28
CA ASP A 267 -7.90 -5.35 0.24
C ASP A 267 -8.86 -5.12 -0.93
N LEU A 268 -10.13 -4.93 -0.61
CA LEU A 268 -11.22 -4.60 -1.55
C LEU A 268 -11.73 -3.18 -1.34
N GLY A 269 -10.99 -2.32 -0.64
CA GLY A 269 -11.41 -0.96 -0.33
C GLY A 269 -11.78 -0.12 -1.55
N TYR A 270 -12.73 0.78 -1.38
CA TYR A 270 -13.15 1.77 -2.39
C TYR A 270 -13.60 1.15 -3.74
N ASN A 271 -14.27 0.00 -3.67
CA ASN A 271 -15.00 -0.60 -4.78
C ASN A 271 -16.51 -0.31 -4.64
N ARG A 272 -17.37 -1.12 -5.27
CA ARG A 272 -18.82 -0.96 -5.26
C ARG A 272 -19.52 -2.29 -4.95
N ILE A 273 -18.92 -3.08 -4.04
CA ILE A 273 -19.40 -4.45 -3.77
C ILE A 273 -20.77 -4.50 -3.09
N GLY A 274 -21.15 -3.44 -2.36
CA GLY A 274 -22.45 -3.30 -1.71
C GLY A 274 -22.76 -4.43 -0.74
N ASP A 275 -24.06 -4.55 -0.43
CA ASP A 275 -24.53 -5.54 0.54
C ASP A 275 -24.39 -6.98 0.05
N TYR A 276 -24.59 -7.20 -1.25
CA TYR A 276 -24.45 -8.54 -1.84
C TYR A 276 -23.00 -9.07 -1.76
N GLY A 277 -22.02 -8.23 -2.08
CA GLY A 277 -20.62 -8.61 -1.91
C GLY A 277 -20.25 -8.87 -0.45
N ALA A 278 -20.79 -8.06 0.48
CA ALA A 278 -20.61 -8.27 1.90
C ALA A 278 -21.24 -9.60 2.39
N GLU A 279 -22.41 -9.98 1.84
CA GLU A 279 -23.05 -11.26 2.13
C GLU A 279 -22.20 -12.45 1.65
N LEU A 280 -21.66 -12.39 0.45
CA LEU A 280 -20.79 -13.43 -0.10
C LEU A 280 -19.54 -13.61 0.78
N ILE A 281 -18.92 -12.50 1.21
CA ILE A 281 -17.78 -12.52 2.11
C ILE A 281 -18.19 -13.10 3.47
N GLY A 282 -19.30 -12.67 4.05
CA GLY A 282 -19.82 -13.21 5.31
C GLY A 282 -20.03 -14.72 5.26
N ASN A 283 -20.59 -15.22 4.16
CA ASN A 283 -20.77 -16.66 3.95
C ASN A 283 -19.43 -17.41 3.82
N TYR A 284 -18.46 -16.84 3.10
CA TYR A 284 -17.10 -17.40 3.00
C TYR A 284 -16.40 -17.47 4.35
N LEU A 285 -16.54 -16.45 5.18
CA LEU A 285 -15.91 -16.41 6.50
C LEU A 285 -16.39 -17.52 7.44
N LYS A 286 -17.58 -18.08 7.23
CA LYS A 286 -18.10 -19.23 8.01
C LYS A 286 -17.24 -20.49 7.85
N ASP A 287 -16.55 -20.64 6.73
CA ASP A 287 -15.68 -21.76 6.45
C ASP A 287 -14.32 -21.66 7.19
N SER A 288 -14.15 -20.65 8.06
CA SER A 288 -12.91 -20.40 8.82
C SER A 288 -11.64 -20.35 7.97
N PRO A 289 -11.61 -19.52 6.92
CA PRO A 289 -10.47 -19.43 6.01
C PRO A 289 -9.20 -18.94 6.69
N GLY A 290 -8.06 -19.04 5.98
CA GLY A 290 -6.77 -18.51 6.43
C GLY A 290 -6.69 -16.98 6.52
N LEU A 291 -7.67 -16.25 5.98
CA LEU A 291 -7.69 -14.80 5.91
C LEU A 291 -7.72 -14.18 7.31
N ILE A 292 -6.78 -13.26 7.57
CA ILE A 292 -6.61 -12.59 8.86
C ILE A 292 -7.03 -11.13 8.79
N LEU A 293 -6.90 -10.51 7.63
CA LEU A 293 -7.11 -9.09 7.42
C LEU A 293 -7.96 -8.86 6.17
N ILE A 294 -9.02 -8.06 6.30
CA ILE A 294 -9.85 -7.66 5.18
C ILE A 294 -10.20 -6.17 5.25
N ASN A 295 -9.98 -5.49 4.13
CA ASN A 295 -10.41 -4.11 3.95
C ASN A 295 -11.64 -4.04 3.05
N LEU A 296 -12.74 -3.53 3.58
CA LEU A 296 -14.03 -3.31 2.90
C LEU A 296 -14.45 -1.83 2.94
N ALA A 297 -13.54 -0.92 3.26
CA ALA A 297 -13.84 0.51 3.33
C ALA A 297 -14.36 1.06 2.00
N GLY A 298 -15.28 2.02 2.04
CA GLY A 298 -15.73 2.76 0.88
C GLY A 298 -16.49 1.94 -0.16
N ASN A 299 -17.18 0.88 0.24
CA ASN A 299 -17.87 -0.05 -0.66
C ASN A 299 -19.38 0.15 -0.77
N GLY A 300 -19.93 1.17 -0.10
CA GLY A 300 -21.37 1.43 -0.10
C GLY A 300 -22.21 0.38 0.65
N ILE A 301 -21.57 -0.39 1.53
CA ILE A 301 -22.23 -1.41 2.38
C ILE A 301 -23.19 -0.71 3.36
N LYS A 302 -24.39 -1.25 3.48
CA LYS A 302 -25.44 -0.80 4.41
C LYS A 302 -25.61 -1.82 5.54
N ASP A 303 -26.60 -1.59 6.39
CA ASP A 303 -26.89 -2.44 7.56
C ASP A 303 -27.21 -3.89 7.19
N THR A 304 -27.85 -4.12 6.03
CA THR A 304 -28.10 -5.48 5.52
C THR A 304 -26.84 -6.25 5.23
N GLY A 305 -25.84 -5.61 4.59
CA GLY A 305 -24.52 -6.20 4.35
C GLY A 305 -23.71 -6.41 5.62
N ALA A 306 -23.76 -5.45 6.54
CA ALA A 306 -23.13 -5.57 7.85
C ALA A 306 -23.69 -6.74 8.66
N ARG A 307 -25.02 -6.90 8.66
CA ARG A 307 -25.69 -8.05 9.28
C ARG A 307 -25.22 -9.37 8.68
N ALA A 308 -25.13 -9.46 7.36
CA ALA A 308 -24.66 -10.67 6.68
C ALA A 308 -23.21 -11.00 7.09
N LEU A 309 -22.32 -10.01 7.14
CA LEU A 309 -20.95 -10.18 7.65
C LEU A 309 -20.90 -10.65 9.09
N SER A 310 -21.79 -10.10 9.96
CA SER A 310 -21.83 -10.42 11.38
C SER A 310 -22.08 -11.91 11.66
N PHE A 311 -22.73 -12.63 10.75
CA PHE A 311 -22.93 -14.07 10.84
C PHE A 311 -21.66 -14.90 10.51
N GLY A 312 -20.73 -14.36 9.72
CA GLY A 312 -19.50 -15.04 9.35
C GLY A 312 -18.33 -14.73 10.26
N LEU A 313 -18.23 -13.50 10.76
CA LEU A 313 -17.12 -13.03 11.59
C LEU A 313 -16.80 -13.97 12.78
N PRO A 314 -17.80 -14.47 13.53
CA PRO A 314 -17.57 -15.36 14.65
C PRO A 314 -16.83 -16.66 14.34
N TYR A 315 -16.90 -17.13 13.14
CA TYR A 315 -16.25 -18.38 12.70
C TYR A 315 -14.90 -18.13 12.02
N SER A 316 -14.58 -16.85 11.75
CA SER A 316 -13.40 -16.45 10.99
C SER A 316 -12.15 -16.32 11.87
N LYS A 317 -10.99 -16.23 11.21
CA LYS A 317 -9.70 -15.88 11.84
C LYS A 317 -9.37 -14.40 11.69
N ILE A 318 -10.34 -13.56 11.33
CA ILE A 318 -10.12 -12.14 11.08
C ILE A 318 -9.65 -11.45 12.36
N ARG A 319 -8.51 -10.75 12.27
CA ARG A 319 -7.92 -9.92 13.32
C ARG A 319 -8.02 -8.43 13.03
N ALA A 320 -8.15 -8.07 11.76
CA ALA A 320 -8.35 -6.69 11.34
C ALA A 320 -9.45 -6.59 10.29
N LEU A 321 -10.42 -5.73 10.56
CA LEU A 321 -11.56 -5.44 9.69
C LEU A 321 -11.67 -3.92 9.49
N ASP A 322 -11.57 -3.48 8.24
CA ASP A 322 -11.87 -2.10 7.86
C ASP A 322 -13.24 -2.02 7.19
N MET A 323 -14.17 -1.32 7.83
CA MET A 323 -15.53 -1.03 7.34
C MET A 323 -15.76 0.49 7.22
N GLY A 324 -14.70 1.28 7.24
CA GLY A 324 -14.78 2.73 7.17
C GLY A 324 -15.43 3.24 5.88
N ASN A 325 -15.95 4.47 5.91
CA ASN A 325 -16.53 5.14 4.73
C ASN A 325 -17.63 4.33 4.01
N ASN A 326 -18.42 3.56 4.74
CA ASN A 326 -19.58 2.85 4.22
C ASN A 326 -20.89 3.60 4.57
N LYS A 327 -22.02 2.93 4.49
CA LYS A 327 -23.34 3.50 4.78
C LYS A 327 -24.03 2.78 5.95
N LEU A 328 -23.22 2.43 6.97
CA LEU A 328 -23.73 1.76 8.18
C LEU A 328 -24.36 2.77 9.10
N THR A 329 -25.52 2.41 9.66
CA THR A 329 -26.14 3.11 10.78
C THR A 329 -25.90 2.34 12.09
N ASP A 330 -26.53 2.80 13.19
CA ASP A 330 -26.47 2.09 14.48
C ASP A 330 -26.83 0.61 14.36
N ASP A 331 -27.80 0.24 13.51
CA ASP A 331 -28.26 -1.15 13.41
C ASP A 331 -27.19 -2.07 12.85
N GLY A 332 -26.56 -1.71 11.72
CA GLY A 332 -25.49 -2.50 11.12
C GLY A 332 -24.23 -2.53 11.99
N ILE A 333 -23.87 -1.40 12.60
CA ILE A 333 -22.73 -1.33 13.51
C ILE A 333 -22.96 -2.23 14.73
N LEU A 334 -24.14 -2.22 15.32
CA LEU A 334 -24.50 -3.07 16.46
C LEU A 334 -24.49 -4.56 16.09
N ASP A 335 -24.93 -4.93 14.88
CA ASP A 335 -24.83 -6.31 14.39
C ASP A 335 -23.36 -6.79 14.38
N ILE A 336 -22.43 -5.97 13.83
CA ILE A 336 -20.99 -6.27 13.86
C ILE A 336 -20.48 -6.36 15.29
N LEU A 337 -20.70 -5.35 16.13
CA LEU A 337 -20.20 -5.32 17.51
C LEU A 337 -20.73 -6.48 18.36
N ASN A 338 -21.99 -6.86 18.18
CA ASN A 338 -22.57 -7.99 18.89
C ASN A 338 -21.96 -9.34 18.48
N SER A 339 -21.57 -9.48 17.20
CA SER A 339 -20.87 -10.67 16.73
C SER A 339 -19.50 -10.83 17.38
N LEU A 340 -18.81 -9.73 17.67
CA LEU A 340 -17.49 -9.72 18.27
C LEU A 340 -17.46 -10.06 19.76
N LYS A 341 -18.58 -9.98 20.48
CA LYS A 341 -18.67 -10.33 21.92
C LYS A 341 -18.28 -11.78 22.21
N LYS A 342 -18.38 -12.67 21.25
CA LYS A 342 -18.07 -14.10 21.38
C LYS A 342 -16.65 -14.46 20.95
N PHE A 343 -15.87 -13.53 20.35
CA PHE A 343 -14.61 -13.82 19.68
C PHE A 343 -13.57 -12.74 19.98
N TYR A 344 -12.50 -13.15 20.63
CA TYR A 344 -11.40 -12.29 21.10
C TYR A 344 -10.29 -12.08 20.06
N TYR A 345 -10.50 -12.43 18.79
CA TYR A 345 -9.43 -12.38 17.80
C TYR A 345 -9.28 -11.01 17.14
N LEU A 346 -10.36 -10.21 17.04
CA LEU A 346 -10.30 -8.91 16.37
C LEU A 346 -9.46 -7.92 17.19
N ARG A 347 -8.35 -7.47 16.61
CA ARG A 347 -7.46 -6.46 17.21
C ARG A 347 -7.68 -5.07 16.65
N PHE A 348 -8.19 -5.00 15.44
CA PHE A 348 -8.41 -3.74 14.75
C PHE A 348 -9.79 -3.74 14.08
N LEU A 349 -10.56 -2.67 14.34
CA LEU A 349 -11.85 -2.40 13.71
C LEU A 349 -11.92 -0.92 13.36
N ASN A 350 -12.03 -0.61 12.06
CA ASN A 350 -12.30 0.75 11.59
C ASN A 350 -13.76 0.89 11.17
N LEU A 351 -14.45 1.84 11.78
CA LEU A 351 -15.85 2.20 11.48
C LEU A 351 -15.98 3.68 11.08
N TRP A 352 -14.87 4.39 10.93
CA TRP A 352 -14.87 5.81 10.60
C TRP A 352 -15.60 6.11 9.30
N GLY A 353 -16.31 7.27 9.21
CA GLY A 353 -17.03 7.67 8.00
C GLY A 353 -18.35 6.94 7.77
N ASN A 354 -18.90 6.26 8.81
CA ASN A 354 -20.27 5.73 8.86
C ASN A 354 -21.17 6.63 9.72
N GLU A 355 -22.46 6.37 9.72
CA GLU A 355 -23.45 7.09 10.52
C GLU A 355 -23.53 6.50 11.94
N ILE A 356 -22.48 6.72 12.74
CA ILE A 356 -22.38 6.21 14.11
C ILE A 356 -23.29 7.04 15.02
N GLY A 357 -24.35 6.42 15.53
CA GLY A 357 -25.29 7.05 16.45
C GLY A 357 -24.98 6.78 17.93
N HIS A 358 -25.87 7.23 18.80
CA HIS A 358 -25.68 7.11 20.23
C HIS A 358 -25.64 5.67 20.74
N ARG A 359 -26.47 4.77 20.18
CA ARG A 359 -26.53 3.36 20.61
C ARG A 359 -25.20 2.65 20.36
N SER A 360 -24.60 2.85 19.19
CA SER A 360 -23.29 2.29 18.85
C SER A 360 -22.19 2.83 19.74
N CYS A 361 -22.17 4.16 19.99
CA CYS A 361 -21.19 4.79 20.87
C CYS A 361 -21.18 4.17 22.28
N VAL A 362 -22.35 3.98 22.89
CA VAL A 362 -22.50 3.36 24.23
C VAL A 362 -21.93 1.93 24.24
N VAL A 363 -22.20 1.15 23.19
CA VAL A 363 -21.70 -0.23 23.12
C VAL A 363 -20.18 -0.26 22.89
N ILE A 364 -19.64 0.58 22.01
CA ILE A 364 -18.20 0.68 21.77
C ILE A 364 -17.47 1.08 23.06
N GLU A 365 -17.96 2.08 23.78
CA GLU A 365 -17.39 2.53 25.05
C GLU A 365 -17.35 1.38 26.08
N ARG A 366 -18.44 0.65 26.24
CA ARG A 366 -18.48 -0.54 27.12
C ARG A 366 -17.51 -1.63 26.70
N MET A 367 -17.37 -1.88 25.39
CA MET A 367 -16.43 -2.89 24.87
C MET A 367 -14.98 -2.46 25.08
N LEU A 368 -14.67 -1.17 24.97
CA LEU A 368 -13.34 -0.61 25.29
C LEU A 368 -13.04 -0.72 26.79
N MET A 369 -14.01 -0.34 27.65
CA MET A 369 -13.83 -0.42 29.10
C MET A 369 -13.68 -1.87 29.61
N SER A 370 -14.35 -2.83 28.96
CA SER A 370 -14.23 -4.26 29.31
C SER A 370 -13.03 -4.96 28.71
N GLY A 371 -12.23 -4.27 27.87
CA GLY A 371 -11.12 -4.87 27.15
C GLY A 371 -11.54 -5.82 26.02
N ALA A 372 -12.82 -5.86 25.66
CA ALA A 372 -13.31 -6.65 24.52
C ALA A 372 -12.90 -6.05 23.16
N LEU A 373 -12.64 -4.75 23.12
CA LEU A 373 -11.94 -4.07 22.02
C LEU A 373 -10.64 -3.47 22.58
N PHE A 374 -9.54 -3.69 21.86
CA PHE A 374 -8.26 -3.11 22.25
C PHE A 374 -8.13 -1.68 21.72
N GLN A 375 -7.77 -0.77 22.62
CA GLN A 375 -7.32 0.55 22.23
C GLN A 375 -5.89 0.44 21.71
N HIS A 376 -5.66 0.76 20.46
CA HIS A 376 -4.28 0.83 19.93
C HIS A 376 -3.53 1.93 20.69
N THR A 377 -2.49 1.57 21.42
CA THR A 377 -1.76 2.45 22.36
C THR A 377 -1.05 3.63 21.70
N ASN A 378 -1.01 3.70 20.37
CA ASN A 378 -0.29 4.75 19.63
C ASN A 378 -1.21 5.77 18.92
N THR A 379 -2.53 5.67 19.06
CA THR A 379 -3.44 6.69 18.52
C THR A 379 -4.40 7.13 19.59
N PRO A 380 -4.34 8.39 20.03
CA PRO A 380 -5.31 8.91 20.97
C PRO A 380 -6.71 8.87 20.34
N LEU A 381 -7.67 8.23 21.00
CA LEU A 381 -9.08 8.41 20.72
C LEU A 381 -9.40 9.89 20.92
N GLN A 382 -9.40 10.66 19.85
CA GLN A 382 -9.93 12.01 19.89
C GLN A 382 -11.45 11.91 19.80
N SER A 383 -12.12 11.96 20.95
CA SER A 383 -13.56 12.17 20.98
C SER A 383 -13.85 13.61 20.58
N TYR A 384 -14.29 13.83 19.37
CA TYR A 384 -14.88 15.11 19.00
C TYR A 384 -16.32 15.17 19.50
N ARG A 385 -16.55 15.95 20.55
CA ARG A 385 -17.88 16.44 20.88
C ARG A 385 -18.26 17.50 19.86
N SER A 386 -19.07 17.17 18.86
CA SER A 386 -19.76 18.20 18.08
C SER A 386 -20.89 18.79 18.93
N LYS A 387 -21.13 20.08 18.79
CA LYS A 387 -22.29 20.76 19.43
C LYS A 387 -23.56 20.13 18.87
N GLY A 388 -24.10 19.17 19.60
CA GLY A 388 -25.33 18.42 19.29
C GLY A 388 -25.07 16.92 19.35
N ASN A 389 -25.15 16.33 20.52
CA ASN A 389 -25.29 14.89 20.87
C ASN A 389 -24.76 13.81 19.88
N SER A 390 -23.75 14.06 19.09
CA SER A 390 -23.10 13.06 18.24
C SER A 390 -21.66 12.87 18.67
N TYR A 391 -21.30 11.64 19.00
CA TYR A 391 -19.93 11.22 19.29
C TYR A 391 -19.32 10.62 18.03
N SER A 392 -18.21 11.14 17.58
CA SER A 392 -17.38 10.47 16.57
C SER A 392 -16.18 9.82 17.27
N ILE A 393 -16.04 8.52 17.11
CA ILE A 393 -14.88 7.79 17.60
C ILE A 393 -13.92 7.68 16.42
N HIS A 394 -12.83 8.39 16.49
CA HIS A 394 -11.69 8.17 15.59
C HIS A 394 -10.82 7.08 16.22
N SER A 395 -10.97 5.84 15.76
CA SER A 395 -9.87 4.89 15.84
C SER A 395 -8.78 5.39 14.89
N GLY A 396 -7.54 5.38 15.32
CA GLY A 396 -6.42 5.73 14.45
C GLY A 396 -6.54 4.98 13.14
N SER A 397 -6.61 5.74 12.12
CA SER A 397 -6.96 5.38 10.77
C SER A 397 -5.98 4.36 10.19
N PHE A 398 -6.51 3.27 9.60
CA PHE A 398 -6.13 2.94 8.23
C PHE A 398 -6.60 4.13 7.33
N THR A 399 -6.66 5.32 7.93
CA THR A 399 -6.94 6.53 7.21
C THR A 399 -5.95 6.58 6.13
N SER A 400 -6.53 6.53 4.98
CA SER A 400 -5.67 6.85 3.91
C SER A 400 -4.29 6.51 4.43
N CYS A 401 -3.96 5.25 4.40
CA CYS A 401 -2.58 5.02 4.23
C CYS A 401 -2.27 6.01 3.15
N SER A 402 -2.11 7.25 3.58
CA SER A 402 -1.30 8.16 2.84
C SER A 402 -0.19 7.22 2.52
N GLU A 403 -0.09 6.83 1.33
CA GLU A 403 0.94 6.10 0.61
C GLU A 403 2.25 5.79 1.37
N GLU A 404 2.34 6.09 2.65
CA GLU A 404 3.50 6.14 3.52
C GLU A 404 3.58 5.06 4.58
N SER A 405 2.48 4.42 4.97
CA SER A 405 2.46 3.56 6.16
C SER A 405 2.32 2.06 5.88
N TRP A 406 2.15 1.65 4.63
CA TRP A 406 2.21 0.24 4.28
C TRP A 406 3.66 -0.19 4.08
N ILE A 407 4.31 -0.53 5.19
CA ILE A 407 5.51 -1.35 5.19
C ILE A 407 5.02 -2.79 4.99
N PRO A 408 5.57 -3.55 4.02
CA PRO A 408 5.34 -4.98 3.97
C PRO A 408 5.74 -5.59 5.32
N GLY A 409 4.77 -6.12 6.02
CA GLY A 409 4.93 -6.53 7.41
C GLY A 409 3.71 -6.19 8.26
N ALA A 410 2.70 -5.48 7.73
CA ALA A 410 1.47 -5.23 8.49
C ALA A 410 0.81 -6.53 8.94
N VAL A 411 0.94 -7.62 8.18
CA VAL A 411 0.56 -8.95 8.60
C VAL A 411 1.42 -9.43 9.78
N GLN A 412 2.73 -9.13 9.80
CA GLN A 412 3.61 -9.50 10.90
C GLN A 412 3.31 -8.71 12.19
N ASP A 413 2.91 -7.44 12.07
CA ASP A 413 2.55 -6.61 13.23
C ASP A 413 1.20 -7.02 13.84
N ILE A 414 0.35 -7.73 13.09
CA ILE A 414 -0.97 -8.20 13.53
C ILE A 414 -0.93 -9.68 13.98
N LEU A 415 0.04 -10.46 13.52
CA LEU A 415 0.27 -11.83 13.96
C LEU A 415 0.89 -11.88 15.35
#